data_17c86d51fa1e7f6d0e4608def4ca25f7
#
_entry.id   17c86d51fa1e7f6d0e4608def4ca25f7
#
_cell.length_a   1.000
_cell.length_b   1.000
_cell.length_c   1.000
_cell.angle_alpha   90.00
_cell.angle_beta   90.00
_cell.angle_gamma   90.00
#
_symmetry.space_group_name_H-M   'P 1'
#
loop_
_entity.id
_entity.type
_entity.pdbx_description
1 polymer ?
#
loop_
_entity_poly.entity_id
_entity_poly.type
_entity_poly.pdbx_seq_one_letter_code
_entity_poly.pdbx_strand_id
1 'polypeptide(L)'
;FKVVDRQETGDNVVVLTFEPADNTPMTEAKAGQYISIITKARDGLRQPRQYTLLPSDKNQRRIGVKLDPNGEMTSIIHGLKIGDVVEISNPYGDLTLEGFGSADAPLYLFSAGIGVTPMISFLNELIESGSQRQVTVVHADRRLDTWPLREEMTELIEKLPHGKLISFIEDEETGDYRGRVDIAKLGVPAEANVYLCGPLPFMKG
;
A
#
# COMPACT_ATOMS: atom_id res chain seq x y z
N PHE A 1 0.21 -4.54 20.55
CA PHE A 1 1.32 -3.92 19.80
C PHE A 1 1.48 -2.47 20.21
N LYS A 2 2.71 -1.99 20.26
CA LYS A 2 3.07 -0.61 20.60
C LYS A 2 3.56 0.11 19.33
N VAL A 3 3.13 1.35 19.12
CA VAL A 3 3.65 2.23 18.06
C VAL A 3 5.09 2.60 18.40
N VAL A 4 6.02 2.29 17.50
CA VAL A 4 7.46 2.59 17.67
C VAL A 4 7.97 3.64 16.69
N ASP A 5 7.28 3.83 15.58
CA ASP A 5 7.59 4.89 14.60
C ASP A 5 6.31 5.45 13.97
N ARG A 6 6.38 6.73 13.58
CA ARG A 6 5.30 7.46 12.91
C ARG A 6 5.89 8.50 11.95
N GLN A 7 5.58 8.37 10.69
CA GLN A 7 6.04 9.27 9.62
C GLN A 7 4.85 9.81 8.83
N GLU A 8 4.92 11.06 8.39
CA GLU A 8 3.93 11.65 7.49
C GLU A 8 4.38 11.50 6.03
N THR A 9 3.45 11.25 5.12
CA THR A 9 3.71 11.10 3.70
C THR A 9 2.49 11.50 2.87
N GLY A 10 2.69 12.14 1.74
CA GLY A 10 1.60 12.59 0.89
C GLY A 10 0.61 13.50 1.63
N ASP A 11 -0.66 13.47 1.19
CA ASP A 11 -1.72 14.26 1.79
C ASP A 11 -2.53 13.46 2.79
N ASN A 12 -2.49 13.88 4.06
CA ASN A 12 -3.24 13.25 5.16
C ASN A 12 -2.98 11.75 5.34
N VAL A 13 -1.76 11.30 5.07
CA VAL A 13 -1.33 9.92 5.30
C VAL A 13 -0.24 9.86 6.35
N VAL A 14 -0.38 8.93 7.29
CA VAL A 14 0.69 8.55 8.21
C VAL A 14 1.09 7.10 8.00
N VAL A 15 2.37 6.83 8.07
CA VAL A 15 2.92 5.49 8.17
C VAL A 15 3.18 5.21 9.64
N LEU A 16 2.61 4.12 10.14
CA LEU A 16 2.76 3.66 11.51
C LEU A 16 3.52 2.34 11.53
N THR A 17 4.53 2.26 12.38
CA THR A 17 5.27 1.02 12.64
C THR A 17 5.00 0.56 14.06
N PHE A 18 4.73 -0.73 14.20
CA PHE A 18 4.37 -1.37 15.45
C PHE A 18 5.31 -2.52 15.78
N GLU A 19 5.58 -2.72 17.05
CA GLU A 19 6.23 -3.90 17.61
C GLU A 19 5.32 -4.60 18.61
N PRO A 20 5.47 -5.91 18.84
CA PRO A 20 4.78 -6.58 19.92
C PRO A 20 5.02 -5.87 21.26
N ALA A 21 3.96 -5.61 22.01
CA ALA A 21 4.07 -5.00 23.35
C ALA A 21 4.61 -6.00 24.39
N ASP A 22 4.59 -7.25 24.05
CA ASP A 22 5.16 -8.39 24.77
C ASP A 22 6.07 -9.17 23.81
N ASN A 23 6.71 -10.23 24.28
CA ASN A 23 7.59 -11.05 23.46
C ASN A 23 6.83 -12.14 22.66
N THR A 24 5.55 -11.92 22.32
CA THR A 24 4.77 -12.87 21.55
C THR A 24 5.32 -12.97 20.12
N PRO A 25 5.63 -14.18 19.64
CA PRO A 25 6.07 -14.37 18.26
C PRO A 25 5.01 -13.88 17.25
N MET A 26 5.45 -13.21 16.22
CA MET A 26 4.58 -12.77 15.15
C MET A 26 4.46 -13.82 14.07
N THR A 27 3.24 -13.98 13.53
CA THR A 27 3.00 -14.79 12.33
C THR A 27 3.63 -14.11 11.11
N GLU A 28 4.31 -14.87 10.25
CA GLU A 28 4.79 -14.34 8.98
C GLU A 28 3.63 -13.81 8.13
N ALA A 29 3.91 -12.75 7.40
CA ALA A 29 2.97 -12.14 6.47
C ALA A 29 3.48 -12.30 5.04
N LYS A 30 2.56 -12.49 4.09
CA LYS A 30 2.84 -12.42 2.66
C LYS A 30 2.58 -11.00 2.15
N ALA A 31 3.31 -10.59 1.13
CA ALA A 31 3.06 -9.30 0.47
C ALA A 31 1.61 -9.20 -0.01
N GLY A 32 1.00 -8.03 0.18
CA GLY A 32 -0.39 -7.75 -0.14
C GLY A 32 -1.40 -8.13 0.95
N GLN A 33 -1.02 -8.91 1.95
CA GLN A 33 -1.87 -9.17 3.12
C GLN A 33 -2.08 -7.92 3.97
N TYR A 34 -3.13 -7.93 4.77
CA TYR A 34 -3.52 -6.87 5.68
C TYR A 34 -3.65 -7.37 7.12
N ILE A 35 -3.63 -6.43 8.04
CA ILE A 35 -3.98 -6.62 9.44
C ILE A 35 -5.22 -5.79 9.80
N SER A 36 -5.91 -6.19 10.86
CA SER A 36 -6.96 -5.38 11.47
C SER A 36 -6.41 -4.72 12.74
N ILE A 37 -6.47 -3.40 12.79
CA ILE A 37 -6.28 -2.65 14.04
C ILE A 37 -7.65 -2.54 14.72
N ILE A 38 -7.71 -2.95 15.98
CA ILE A 38 -8.94 -2.96 16.78
C ILE A 38 -8.81 -1.91 17.87
N THR A 39 -9.60 -0.86 17.76
CA THR A 39 -9.67 0.21 18.76
C THR A 39 -11.11 0.44 19.20
N LYS A 40 -11.30 1.29 20.21
CA LYS A 40 -12.63 1.69 20.67
C LYS A 40 -13.07 2.97 19.98
N ALA A 41 -14.26 2.94 19.39
CA ALA A 41 -14.98 4.13 18.94
C ALA A 41 -15.44 4.98 20.14
N ARG A 42 -15.94 6.19 19.89
CA ARG A 42 -16.42 7.12 20.96
C ARG A 42 -17.56 6.56 21.77
N ASP A 43 -18.39 5.72 21.18
CA ASP A 43 -19.46 4.99 21.86
C ASP A 43 -18.99 3.81 22.72
N GLY A 44 -17.65 3.57 22.75
CA GLY A 44 -17.02 2.49 23.48
C GLY A 44 -17.02 1.13 22.78
N LEU A 45 -17.65 1.00 21.60
CA LEU A 45 -17.65 -0.23 20.83
C LEU A 45 -16.29 -0.48 20.18
N ARG A 46 -15.83 -1.71 20.23
CA ARG A 46 -14.62 -2.15 19.56
C ARG A 46 -14.89 -2.33 18.08
N GLN A 47 -14.12 -1.66 17.25
CA GLN A 47 -14.26 -1.73 15.79
C GLN A 47 -12.92 -2.03 15.13
N PRO A 48 -12.86 -3.04 14.22
CA PRO A 48 -11.68 -3.29 13.42
C PRO A 48 -11.62 -2.36 12.21
N ARG A 49 -10.40 -2.01 11.80
CA ARG A 49 -10.09 -1.40 10.48
C ARG A 49 -8.91 -2.11 9.87
N GLN A 50 -9.03 -2.40 8.59
CA GLN A 50 -8.06 -3.18 7.83
C GLN A 50 -7.06 -2.26 7.14
N TYR A 51 -5.79 -2.64 7.22
CA TYR A 51 -4.68 -1.94 6.59
C TYR A 51 -3.71 -2.92 5.97
N THR A 52 -3.38 -2.71 4.70
CA THR A 52 -2.37 -3.52 4.02
C THR A 52 -1.02 -3.35 4.71
N LEU A 53 -0.32 -4.46 4.88
CA LEU A 53 1.02 -4.46 5.42
C LEU A 53 2.01 -3.91 4.39
N LEU A 54 2.84 -2.99 4.83
CA LEU A 54 4.02 -2.50 4.13
C LEU A 54 5.25 -3.34 4.52
N PRO A 55 6.30 -3.35 3.70
CA PRO A 55 7.58 -3.97 4.08
C PRO A 55 8.09 -3.40 5.40
N SER A 56 8.58 -4.28 6.26
CA SER A 56 9.11 -3.93 7.57
C SER A 56 10.07 -5.00 8.07
N ASP A 57 10.81 -4.72 9.14
CA ASP A 57 11.63 -5.71 9.81
C ASP A 57 10.78 -6.89 10.34
N LYS A 58 11.43 -8.05 10.52
CA LYS A 58 10.75 -9.31 10.89
C LYS A 58 9.87 -9.21 12.14
N ASN A 59 10.23 -8.34 13.08
CA ASN A 59 9.51 -8.15 14.34
C ASN A 59 8.63 -6.91 14.34
N GLN A 60 8.27 -6.40 13.16
CA GLN A 60 7.48 -5.18 13.02
C GLN A 60 6.25 -5.41 12.13
N ARG A 61 5.28 -4.53 12.29
CA ARG A 61 4.14 -4.35 11.39
C ARG A 61 4.09 -2.89 10.97
N ARG A 62 4.12 -2.63 9.68
CA ARG A 62 4.10 -1.29 9.11
C ARG A 62 2.90 -1.11 8.22
N ILE A 63 2.17 0.00 8.37
CA ILE A 63 0.95 0.29 7.60
C ILE A 63 0.90 1.75 7.19
N GLY A 64 0.18 2.03 6.10
CA GLY A 64 -0.19 3.40 5.72
C GLY A 64 -1.65 3.68 6.09
N VAL A 65 -1.91 4.79 6.77
CA VAL A 65 -3.25 5.20 7.22
C VAL A 65 -3.58 6.56 6.61
N LYS A 66 -4.52 6.58 5.68
CA LYS A 66 -5.07 7.82 5.14
C LYS A 66 -6.21 8.32 6.04
N LEU A 67 -6.16 9.59 6.43
CA LEU A 67 -7.24 10.22 7.18
C LEU A 67 -8.48 10.35 6.29
N ASP A 68 -9.58 9.75 6.73
CA ASP A 68 -10.91 10.07 6.21
C ASP A 68 -11.53 11.12 7.15
N PRO A 69 -11.79 12.35 6.68
CA PRO A 69 -12.34 13.42 7.52
C PRO A 69 -13.72 13.07 8.13
N ASN A 70 -14.46 12.15 7.51
CA ASN A 70 -15.75 11.66 8.00
C ASN A 70 -15.63 10.32 8.76
N GLY A 71 -14.43 9.74 8.82
CA GLY A 71 -14.18 8.42 9.40
C GLY A 71 -13.70 8.52 10.85
N GLU A 72 -14.54 8.18 11.82
CA GLU A 72 -14.16 8.20 13.23
C GLU A 72 -12.95 7.31 13.52
N MET A 73 -13.00 6.05 13.06
CA MET A 73 -11.95 5.08 13.35
C MET A 73 -10.62 5.42 12.65
N THR A 74 -10.67 5.94 11.43
CA THR A 74 -9.46 6.41 10.75
C THR A 74 -8.83 7.60 11.47
N SER A 75 -9.65 8.51 12.02
CA SER A 75 -9.14 9.64 12.83
C SER A 75 -8.44 9.17 14.11
N ILE A 76 -8.98 8.16 14.79
CA ILE A 76 -8.37 7.58 16.00
C ILE A 76 -7.03 6.92 15.65
N ILE A 77 -7.00 6.07 14.61
CA ILE A 77 -5.81 5.33 14.23
C ILE A 77 -4.73 6.25 13.64
N HIS A 78 -5.12 7.20 12.78
CA HIS A 78 -4.23 8.22 12.24
C HIS A 78 -3.61 9.10 13.35
N GLY A 79 -4.34 9.33 14.43
CA GLY A 79 -3.89 10.12 15.58
C GLY A 79 -3.00 9.38 16.58
N LEU A 80 -2.70 8.10 16.38
CA LEU A 80 -1.83 7.33 17.27
C LEU A 80 -0.44 7.94 17.33
N LYS A 81 0.16 7.91 18.50
CA LYS A 81 1.49 8.46 18.81
C LYS A 81 2.44 7.33 19.19
N ILE A 82 3.74 7.60 19.05
CA ILE A 82 4.78 6.69 19.54
C ILE A 82 4.55 6.40 21.01
N GLY A 83 4.52 5.13 21.37
CA GLY A 83 4.23 4.61 22.69
C GLY A 83 2.79 4.15 22.91
N ASP A 84 1.84 4.56 22.06
CA ASP A 84 0.46 4.07 22.14
C ASP A 84 0.39 2.57 21.88
N VAL A 85 -0.54 1.90 22.58
CA VAL A 85 -0.74 0.45 22.48
C VAL A 85 -2.10 0.15 21.86
N VAL A 86 -2.10 -0.71 20.86
CA VAL A 86 -3.30 -1.15 20.15
C VAL A 86 -3.32 -2.67 20.00
N GLU A 87 -4.51 -3.21 19.77
CA GLU A 87 -4.69 -4.61 19.40
C GLU A 87 -4.60 -4.75 17.89
N ILE A 88 -3.75 -5.70 17.43
CA ILE A 88 -3.54 -5.99 16.01
C ILE A 88 -3.79 -7.49 15.79
N SER A 89 -4.52 -7.80 14.72
CA SER A 89 -4.75 -9.18 14.31
C SER A 89 -3.52 -9.83 13.68
N ASN A 90 -3.57 -11.14 13.48
CA ASN A 90 -2.69 -11.81 12.53
C ASN A 90 -2.91 -11.27 11.10
N PRO A 91 -1.94 -11.46 10.17
CA PRO A 91 -2.13 -11.14 8.77
C PRO A 91 -3.22 -12.00 8.11
N TYR A 92 -3.98 -11.39 7.21
CA TYR A 92 -5.04 -12.02 6.39
C TYR A 92 -5.00 -11.50 4.96
N GLY A 93 -5.75 -12.15 4.08
CA GLY A 93 -6.05 -11.70 2.73
C GLY A 93 -5.41 -12.57 1.67
N ASP A 94 -6.09 -12.61 0.53
CA ASP A 94 -5.75 -13.43 -0.63
C ASP A 94 -5.18 -12.60 -1.79
N LEU A 95 -5.04 -11.28 -1.61
CA LEU A 95 -4.39 -10.40 -2.58
C LEU A 95 -2.87 -10.57 -2.46
N THR A 96 -2.35 -11.65 -3.04
CA THR A 96 -0.92 -11.99 -3.04
C THR A 96 -0.44 -12.25 -4.47
N LEU A 97 0.87 -12.27 -4.70
CA LEU A 97 1.42 -12.62 -6.01
C LEU A 97 1.33 -14.12 -6.32
N GLU A 98 1.12 -14.95 -5.31
CA GLU A 98 1.02 -16.41 -5.46
C GLU A 98 -0.32 -16.81 -6.11
N GLY A 99 -0.25 -17.74 -7.05
CA GLY A 99 -1.43 -18.40 -7.61
C GLY A 99 -2.23 -17.58 -8.64
N PHE A 100 -1.75 -16.41 -9.03
CA PHE A 100 -2.40 -15.57 -10.03
C PHE A 100 -1.64 -15.57 -11.35
N GLY A 101 -2.20 -16.21 -12.36
CA GLY A 101 -1.67 -16.23 -13.73
C GLY A 101 -0.29 -16.88 -13.84
N SER A 102 0.41 -16.63 -14.96
CA SER A 102 1.79 -17.08 -15.16
C SER A 102 2.76 -16.17 -14.40
N ALA A 103 3.72 -16.78 -13.70
CA ALA A 103 4.79 -16.05 -13.02
C ALA A 103 5.68 -15.26 -13.98
N ASP A 104 5.78 -15.70 -15.25
CA ASP A 104 6.62 -15.08 -16.28
C ASP A 104 5.87 -13.99 -17.08
N ALA A 105 4.53 -13.91 -16.95
CA ALA A 105 3.76 -12.89 -17.65
C ALA A 105 4.09 -11.49 -17.15
N PRO A 106 4.03 -10.45 -18.01
CA PRO A 106 4.18 -9.06 -17.56
C PRO A 106 3.21 -8.74 -16.39
N LEU A 107 3.69 -7.99 -15.42
CA LEU A 107 2.92 -7.59 -14.25
C LEU A 107 2.59 -6.11 -14.31
N TYR A 108 1.31 -5.79 -14.22
CA TYR A 108 0.83 -4.41 -14.13
C TYR A 108 0.18 -4.17 -12.78
N LEU A 109 0.70 -3.21 -12.06
CA LEU A 109 0.26 -2.81 -10.71
C LEU A 109 -0.38 -1.42 -10.79
N PHE A 110 -1.70 -1.36 -10.79
CA PHE A 110 -2.46 -0.11 -10.83
C PHE A 110 -2.82 0.35 -9.43
N SER A 111 -2.51 1.59 -9.09
CA SER A 111 -2.84 2.17 -7.79
C SER A 111 -3.30 3.61 -7.89
N ALA A 112 -4.11 4.05 -6.92
CA ALA A 112 -4.46 5.45 -6.73
C ALA A 112 -4.49 5.79 -5.24
N GLY A 113 -3.89 6.94 -4.88
CA GLY A 113 -3.78 7.38 -3.49
C GLY A 113 -3.21 6.31 -2.58
N ILE A 114 -3.88 6.02 -1.45
CA ILE A 114 -3.40 5.02 -0.47
C ILE A 114 -3.42 3.57 -1.00
N GLY A 115 -4.04 3.29 -2.14
CA GLY A 115 -3.95 2.00 -2.83
C GLY A 115 -2.54 1.63 -3.28
N VAL A 116 -1.56 2.50 -3.10
CA VAL A 116 -0.14 2.25 -3.28
C VAL A 116 0.41 1.15 -2.35
N THR A 117 -0.19 0.96 -1.18
CA THR A 117 0.37 0.09 -0.13
C THR A 117 0.56 -1.37 -0.54
N PRO A 118 -0.40 -2.09 -1.19
CA PRO A 118 -0.13 -3.44 -1.67
C PRO A 118 0.91 -3.47 -2.80
N MET A 119 1.00 -2.42 -3.61
CA MET A 119 1.98 -2.37 -4.71
C MET A 119 3.41 -2.30 -4.18
N ILE A 120 3.65 -1.49 -3.14
CA ILE A 120 4.94 -1.43 -2.45
C ILE A 120 5.31 -2.81 -1.88
N SER A 121 4.37 -3.52 -1.28
CA SER A 121 4.61 -4.85 -0.73
C SER A 121 4.98 -5.86 -1.83
N PHE A 122 4.29 -5.82 -2.96
CA PHE A 122 4.62 -6.67 -4.11
C PHE A 122 5.98 -6.36 -4.71
N LEU A 123 6.33 -5.08 -4.83
CA LEU A 123 7.64 -4.67 -5.34
C LEU A 123 8.76 -5.20 -4.43
N ASN A 124 8.60 -5.09 -3.13
CA ASN A 124 9.58 -5.62 -2.19
C ASN A 124 9.75 -7.15 -2.31
N GLU A 125 8.65 -7.91 -2.39
CA GLU A 125 8.68 -9.37 -2.59
C GLU A 125 9.40 -9.75 -3.90
N LEU A 126 9.14 -9.02 -4.99
CA LEU A 126 9.79 -9.25 -6.29
C LEU A 126 11.30 -8.98 -6.22
N ILE A 127 11.73 -7.96 -5.47
CA ILE A 127 13.14 -7.65 -5.25
C ILE A 127 13.79 -8.76 -4.40
N GLU A 128 13.18 -9.14 -3.28
CA GLU A 128 13.70 -10.16 -2.37
C GLU A 128 13.82 -11.54 -3.05
N SER A 129 12.89 -11.86 -3.97
CA SER A 129 12.94 -13.09 -4.76
C SER A 129 13.89 -13.03 -5.97
N GLY A 130 14.51 -11.88 -6.25
CA GLY A 130 15.38 -11.69 -7.42
C GLY A 130 14.64 -11.79 -8.76
N SER A 131 13.38 -11.38 -8.79
CA SER A 131 12.51 -11.50 -9.97
C SER A 131 13.07 -10.79 -11.18
N GLN A 132 13.03 -11.47 -12.34
CA GLN A 132 13.38 -10.92 -13.66
C GLN A 132 12.13 -10.53 -14.46
N ARG A 133 10.98 -10.50 -13.83
CA ARG A 133 9.69 -10.20 -14.45
C ARG A 133 9.62 -8.75 -14.92
N GLN A 134 8.97 -8.51 -16.05
CA GLN A 134 8.63 -7.15 -16.46
C GLN A 134 7.52 -6.62 -15.53
N VAL A 135 7.79 -5.53 -14.84
CA VAL A 135 6.86 -4.92 -13.88
C VAL A 135 6.59 -3.47 -14.27
N THR A 136 5.33 -3.16 -14.50
CA THR A 136 4.89 -1.78 -14.72
C THR A 136 3.95 -1.36 -13.60
N VAL A 137 4.36 -0.36 -12.84
CA VAL A 137 3.49 0.32 -11.88
C VAL A 137 2.85 1.53 -12.55
N VAL A 138 1.54 1.62 -12.43
CA VAL A 138 0.76 2.78 -12.87
C VAL A 138 0.12 3.40 -11.64
N HIS A 139 0.54 4.61 -11.28
CA HIS A 139 -0.02 5.30 -10.13
C HIS A 139 -0.75 6.57 -10.54
N ALA A 140 -1.92 6.80 -9.96
CA ALA A 140 -2.72 7.99 -10.15
C ALA A 140 -2.87 8.77 -8.85
N ASP A 141 -2.64 10.07 -8.90
CA ASP A 141 -2.94 10.98 -7.81
C ASP A 141 -3.35 12.35 -8.34
N ARG A 142 -3.82 13.24 -7.46
CA ARG A 142 -4.18 14.61 -7.86
C ARG A 142 -2.95 15.44 -8.17
N ARG A 143 -1.94 15.37 -7.31
CA ARG A 143 -0.68 16.12 -7.41
C ARG A 143 0.47 15.25 -6.92
N LEU A 144 1.70 15.61 -7.29
CA LEU A 144 2.88 14.87 -6.86
C LEU A 144 3.09 14.92 -5.34
N ASP A 145 2.77 16.03 -4.69
CA ASP A 145 2.92 16.21 -3.24
C ASP A 145 1.84 15.47 -2.42
N THR A 146 0.71 15.10 -3.05
CA THR A 146 -0.34 14.30 -2.40
C THR A 146 -0.13 12.79 -2.51
N TRP A 147 0.79 12.35 -3.38
CA TRP A 147 1.11 10.95 -3.60
C TRP A 147 1.83 10.34 -2.39
N PRO A 148 1.19 9.40 -1.66
CA PRO A 148 1.82 8.80 -0.48
C PRO A 148 2.89 7.78 -0.89
N LEU A 149 3.98 7.73 -0.11
CA LEU A 149 5.08 6.77 -0.31
C LEU A 149 5.73 6.82 -1.70
N ARG A 150 5.69 7.97 -2.37
CA ARG A 150 6.21 8.14 -3.73
C ARG A 150 7.68 7.82 -3.83
N GLU A 151 8.48 8.32 -2.90
CA GLU A 151 9.93 8.10 -2.89
C GLU A 151 10.25 6.61 -2.72
N GLU A 152 9.63 5.95 -1.74
CA GLU A 152 9.80 4.52 -1.50
C GLU A 152 9.39 3.69 -2.73
N MET A 153 8.26 3.99 -3.37
CA MET A 153 7.84 3.32 -4.60
C MET A 153 8.87 3.49 -5.71
N THR A 154 9.38 4.70 -5.92
CA THR A 154 10.38 5.00 -6.95
C THR A 154 11.66 4.21 -6.71
N GLU A 155 12.17 4.22 -5.49
CA GLU A 155 13.38 3.46 -5.12
C GLU A 155 13.23 1.95 -5.32
N LEU A 156 12.05 1.39 -5.02
CA LEU A 156 11.78 -0.04 -5.21
C LEU A 156 11.73 -0.40 -6.71
N ILE A 157 11.09 0.42 -7.52
CA ILE A 157 11.03 0.21 -8.97
C ILE A 157 12.43 0.25 -9.61
N GLU A 158 13.29 1.19 -9.20
CA GLU A 158 14.65 1.31 -9.69
C GLU A 158 15.53 0.08 -9.37
N LYS A 159 15.21 -0.66 -8.31
CA LYS A 159 15.90 -1.90 -7.95
C LYS A 159 15.47 -3.11 -8.80
N LEU A 160 14.36 -3.03 -9.52
CA LEU A 160 13.91 -4.11 -10.39
C LEU A 160 14.56 -4.01 -11.78
N PRO A 161 15.13 -5.10 -12.32
CA PRO A 161 15.83 -5.08 -13.62
C PRO A 161 14.96 -4.59 -14.78
N HIS A 162 13.66 -4.86 -14.70
CA HIS A 162 12.68 -4.53 -15.73
C HIS A 162 11.48 -3.77 -15.11
N GLY A 163 11.76 -2.91 -14.14
CA GLY A 163 10.78 -2.05 -13.47
C GLY A 163 10.47 -0.80 -14.30
N LYS A 164 9.21 -0.41 -14.38
CA LYS A 164 8.76 0.83 -14.99
C LYS A 164 7.68 1.48 -14.13
N LEU A 165 7.81 2.79 -13.91
CA LEU A 165 6.79 3.60 -13.24
C LEU A 165 6.14 4.53 -14.27
N ILE A 166 4.82 4.61 -14.24
CA ILE A 166 4.01 5.52 -15.05
C ILE A 166 3.08 6.26 -14.10
N SER A 167 3.09 7.57 -14.16
CA SER A 167 2.29 8.45 -13.32
C SER A 167 1.21 9.19 -14.10
N PHE A 168 0.00 9.22 -13.52
CA PHE A 168 -1.11 10.05 -13.99
C PHE A 168 -1.43 11.07 -12.91
N ILE A 169 -1.25 12.36 -13.22
CA ILE A 169 -1.46 13.46 -12.26
C ILE A 169 -2.61 14.34 -12.76
N GLU A 170 -3.68 14.48 -11.95
CA GLU A 170 -4.91 15.17 -12.39
C GLU A 170 -4.71 16.68 -12.53
N ASP A 171 -4.11 17.32 -11.53
CA ASP A 171 -4.10 18.79 -11.39
C ASP A 171 -2.82 19.45 -11.92
N GLU A 172 -1.81 18.68 -12.33
CA GLU A 172 -0.50 19.18 -12.74
C GLU A 172 -0.02 18.52 -14.04
N GLU A 173 0.87 19.22 -14.75
CA GLU A 173 1.55 18.66 -15.95
C GLU A 173 2.93 18.07 -15.60
N THR A 174 3.07 17.53 -14.40
CA THR A 174 4.35 17.05 -13.85
C THR A 174 4.49 15.54 -13.87
N GLY A 175 3.43 14.80 -14.19
CA GLY A 175 3.44 13.35 -14.39
C GLY A 175 3.80 12.96 -15.82
N ASP A 176 3.88 11.64 -16.08
CA ASP A 176 4.01 11.12 -17.45
C ASP A 176 2.76 11.43 -18.27
N TYR A 177 1.60 11.46 -17.61
CA TYR A 177 0.31 11.84 -18.19
C TYR A 177 -0.46 12.76 -17.24
N ARG A 178 -1.15 13.71 -17.82
CA ARG A 178 -2.14 14.52 -17.10
C ARG A 178 -3.51 13.85 -17.11
N GLY A 179 -4.21 13.93 -15.98
CA GLY A 179 -5.60 13.46 -15.85
C GLY A 179 -5.70 12.06 -15.26
N ARG A 180 -6.84 11.42 -15.46
CA ARG A 180 -7.12 10.07 -14.96
C ARG A 180 -6.45 9.01 -15.80
N VAL A 181 -6.28 7.82 -15.22
CA VAL A 181 -5.71 6.68 -15.92
C VAL A 181 -6.53 6.36 -17.17
N ASP A 182 -5.84 6.26 -18.28
CA ASP A 182 -6.37 5.84 -19.57
C ASP A 182 -5.59 4.57 -20.01
N ILE A 183 -6.22 3.41 -19.82
CA ILE A 183 -5.61 2.11 -20.10
C ILE A 183 -5.23 1.99 -21.58
N ALA A 184 -5.98 2.63 -22.49
CA ALA A 184 -5.67 2.58 -23.92
C ALA A 184 -4.30 3.17 -24.27
N LYS A 185 -3.80 4.10 -23.46
CA LYS A 185 -2.46 4.70 -23.64
C LYS A 185 -1.32 3.80 -23.17
N LEU A 186 -1.61 2.76 -22.42
CA LEU A 186 -0.59 1.94 -21.74
C LEU A 186 -0.17 0.70 -22.54
N GLY A 187 -0.98 0.27 -23.53
CA GLY A 187 -0.70 -0.91 -24.32
C GLY A 187 -0.55 -2.18 -23.46
N VAL A 188 -1.41 -2.35 -22.46
CA VAL A 188 -1.35 -3.52 -21.55
C VAL A 188 -1.52 -4.80 -22.35
N PRO A 189 -0.56 -5.75 -22.32
CA PRO A 189 -0.67 -7.02 -23.03
C PRO A 189 -1.83 -7.86 -22.50
N ALA A 190 -2.47 -8.62 -23.39
CA ALA A 190 -3.63 -9.46 -23.01
C ALA A 190 -3.26 -10.56 -22.00
N GLU A 191 -2.03 -11.03 -22.01
CA GLU A 191 -1.48 -12.03 -21.09
C GLU A 191 -0.98 -11.45 -19.77
N ALA A 192 -0.98 -10.14 -19.61
CA ALA A 192 -0.48 -9.50 -18.40
C ALA A 192 -1.30 -9.87 -17.16
N ASN A 193 -0.61 -10.08 -16.05
CA ASN A 193 -1.25 -10.14 -14.75
C ASN A 193 -1.48 -8.71 -14.26
N VAL A 194 -2.70 -8.42 -13.83
CA VAL A 194 -3.09 -7.07 -13.42
C VAL A 194 -3.59 -7.09 -11.99
N TYR A 195 -3.03 -6.21 -11.16
CA TYR A 195 -3.52 -5.92 -9.82
C TYR A 195 -3.99 -4.47 -9.76
N LEU A 196 -5.09 -4.24 -9.08
CA LEU A 196 -5.75 -2.94 -9.00
C LEU A 196 -6.13 -2.62 -7.57
N CYS A 197 -5.67 -1.49 -7.03
CA CYS A 197 -6.04 -1.00 -5.71
C CYS A 197 -6.18 0.51 -5.67
N GLY A 198 -7.30 1.00 -5.14
CA GLY A 198 -7.57 2.42 -5.04
C GLY A 198 -9.02 2.73 -4.67
N PRO A 199 -9.41 4.00 -4.69
CA PRO A 199 -10.80 4.39 -4.46
C PRO A 199 -11.77 3.75 -5.45
N LEU A 200 -13.00 3.52 -5.00
CA LEU A 200 -14.02 2.86 -5.81
C LEU A 200 -14.22 3.46 -7.21
N PRO A 201 -14.21 4.79 -7.41
CA PRO A 201 -14.28 5.38 -8.76
C PRO A 201 -13.10 4.99 -9.66
N PHE A 202 -11.89 4.88 -9.10
CA PHE A 202 -10.70 4.42 -9.83
C PHE A 202 -10.81 2.96 -10.26
N MET A 203 -11.38 2.10 -9.41
CA MET A 203 -11.51 0.66 -9.71
C MET A 203 -12.68 0.34 -10.66
N LYS A 204 -13.58 1.29 -10.93
CA LYS A 204 -14.75 1.10 -11.82
C LYS A 204 -14.62 1.77 -13.19
N GLY A 205 -13.66 2.65 -13.35
CA GLY A 205 -13.36 3.36 -14.61
C GLY A 205 -12.39 2.57 -15.43
#